data_31af644328eaeafed9535562657ef2f3
#
_entry.id   31af644328eaeafed9535562657ef2f3
#
_cell.length_a   1.000
_cell.length_b   1.000
_cell.length_c   1.000
_cell.angle_alpha   90.00
_cell.angle_beta   90.00
_cell.angle_gamma   90.00
#
_symmetry.space_group_name_H-M   'P 1'
#
loop_
_entity.id
_entity.type
_entity.pdbx_description
1 polymer ?
#
loop_
_entity_poly.entity_id
_entity_poly.type
_entity_poly.pdbx_seq_one_letter_code
_entity_poly.pdbx_strand_id
1 'polypeptide(L)'
;MKTVFINCSPKKSLSASSYLISLQKIFVKGEKVVEKLRNKGDYQRVLDTIKDADNVVFSLPLYIDCLPSHVLPFLKEAETMCKENGVKFNVYSIINNGFIEGCQSEPVLRILKNFSDRAGLTFCGGIGIGGGVMLNVTRIMFLVQIVIFVLNLVLNFIQNGFVFPVGLVL
;
A
#
# COMPACT_ATOMS: atom_id res chain seq x y z
N MET A 1 4.52 19.39 -3.66
CA MET A 1 4.97 17.98 -3.77
C MET A 1 3.74 17.10 -3.89
N LYS A 2 3.61 16.40 -5.02
CA LYS A 2 2.52 15.48 -5.32
C LYS A 2 3.01 14.04 -5.20
N THR A 3 2.35 13.24 -4.36
CA THR A 3 2.67 11.81 -4.19
C THR A 3 1.52 10.96 -4.68
N VAL A 4 1.80 10.10 -5.66
CA VAL A 4 0.84 9.16 -6.22
C VAL A 4 1.09 7.76 -5.65
N PHE A 5 0.10 7.23 -4.95
CA PHE A 5 0.10 5.87 -4.44
C PHE A 5 -0.62 4.95 -5.42
N ILE A 6 0.07 3.96 -5.95
CA ILE A 6 -0.50 2.98 -6.88
C ILE A 6 -0.79 1.69 -6.12
N ASN A 7 -2.07 1.38 -5.95
CA ASN A 7 -2.50 0.10 -5.40
C ASN A 7 -2.55 -0.94 -6.51
N CYS A 8 -1.56 -1.82 -6.54
CA CYS A 8 -1.42 -2.89 -7.54
C CYS A 8 -2.11 -4.21 -7.14
N SER A 9 -2.90 -4.21 -6.06
CA SER A 9 -3.65 -5.41 -5.69
C SER A 9 -4.82 -5.67 -6.64
N PRO A 10 -4.97 -6.87 -7.20
CA PRO A 10 -6.09 -7.21 -8.07
C PRO A 10 -7.41 -7.33 -7.31
N LYS A 11 -7.40 -7.37 -5.99
CA LYS A 11 -8.61 -7.50 -5.16
C LYS A 11 -9.51 -6.28 -5.30
N LYS A 12 -10.83 -6.52 -5.49
CA LYS A 12 -11.85 -5.46 -5.55
C LYS A 12 -12.18 -4.90 -4.16
N SER A 13 -12.11 -5.73 -3.13
CA SER A 13 -12.37 -5.40 -1.73
C SER A 13 -11.11 -4.93 -0.99
N LEU A 14 -11.21 -4.77 0.33
CA LEU A 14 -10.11 -4.43 1.22
C LEU A 14 -8.91 -5.35 1.01
N SER A 15 -7.78 -4.77 0.63
CA SER A 15 -6.51 -5.47 0.47
C SER A 15 -5.49 -4.97 1.48
N ALA A 16 -4.49 -5.80 1.82
CA ALA A 16 -3.37 -5.37 2.64
C ALA A 16 -2.65 -4.15 2.02
N SER A 17 -2.49 -4.14 0.70
CA SER A 17 -1.90 -3.00 -0.02
C SER A 17 -2.70 -1.70 0.18
N SER A 18 -4.05 -1.74 0.17
CA SER A 18 -4.86 -0.55 0.42
C SER A 18 -4.75 -0.05 1.87
N TYR A 19 -4.64 -0.97 2.81
CA TYR A 19 -4.43 -0.64 4.22
C TYR A 19 -3.07 0.02 4.44
N LEU A 20 -2.02 -0.54 3.86
CA LEU A 20 -0.66 0.02 3.94
C LEU A 20 -0.58 1.43 3.34
N ILE A 21 -1.26 1.68 2.21
CA ILE A 21 -1.38 3.04 1.64
C ILE A 21 -2.06 3.98 2.64
N SER A 22 -3.13 3.54 3.30
CA SER A 22 -3.85 4.37 4.27
C SER A 22 -2.95 4.79 5.44
N LEU A 23 -2.11 3.88 5.93
CA LEU A 23 -1.13 4.18 6.97
C LEU A 23 -0.06 5.16 6.49
N GLN A 24 0.51 4.94 5.30
CA GLN A 24 1.55 5.81 4.77
C GLN A 24 1.08 7.25 4.54
N LYS A 25 -0.16 7.41 4.07
CA LYS A 25 -0.74 8.73 3.82
C LYS A 25 -0.73 9.64 5.05
N ILE A 26 -0.67 9.09 6.26
CA ILE A 26 -0.60 9.86 7.51
C ILE A 26 0.75 10.59 7.61
N PHE A 27 1.82 9.94 7.16
CA PHE A 27 3.19 10.46 7.32
C PHE A 27 3.68 11.28 6.12
N VAL A 28 3.02 11.19 4.97
CA VAL A 28 3.39 11.92 3.76
C VAL A 28 2.72 13.30 3.74
N LYS A 29 3.49 14.35 3.48
CA LYS A 29 2.99 15.72 3.33
C LYS A 29 2.70 16.06 1.86
N GLY A 30 1.87 17.07 1.64
CA GLY A 30 1.50 17.55 0.31
C GLY A 30 0.28 16.87 -0.30
N GLU A 31 0.12 17.01 -1.60
CA GLU A 31 -0.96 16.40 -2.36
C GLU A 31 -0.78 14.88 -2.44
N LYS A 32 -1.86 14.14 -2.24
CA LYS A 32 -1.87 12.68 -2.20
C LYS A 32 -2.96 12.13 -3.08
N VAL A 33 -2.57 11.47 -4.15
CA VAL A 33 -3.48 10.79 -5.07
C VAL A 33 -3.36 9.29 -4.89
N VAL A 34 -4.47 8.58 -4.91
CA VAL A 34 -4.47 7.10 -4.82
C VAL A 34 -5.09 6.54 -6.08
N GLU A 35 -4.28 5.79 -6.82
CA GLU A 35 -4.68 5.11 -8.03
C GLU A 35 -4.78 3.60 -7.82
N LYS A 36 -5.69 2.97 -8.56
CA LYS A 36 -5.85 1.51 -8.57
C LYS A 36 -5.41 0.98 -9.92
N LEU A 37 -4.46 0.06 -9.89
CA LEU A 37 -3.94 -0.63 -11.07
C LEU A 37 -4.31 -2.10 -10.96
N ARG A 38 -5.33 -2.54 -11.69
CA ARG A 38 -5.85 -3.92 -11.62
C ARG A 38 -5.79 -4.67 -12.93
N ASN A 39 -5.92 -3.96 -14.02
CA ASN A 39 -5.96 -4.51 -15.37
C ASN A 39 -5.49 -3.47 -16.39
N LYS A 40 -5.39 -3.88 -17.65
CA LYS A 40 -4.92 -3.00 -18.75
C LYS A 40 -5.78 -1.74 -18.95
N GLY A 41 -7.07 -1.80 -18.63
CA GLY A 41 -7.96 -0.63 -18.74
C GLY A 41 -7.62 0.51 -17.78
N ASP A 42 -6.87 0.23 -16.70
CA ASP A 42 -6.43 1.24 -15.75
C ASP A 42 -5.16 1.98 -16.19
N TYR A 43 -4.40 1.42 -17.16
CA TYR A 43 -3.05 1.89 -17.48
C TYR A 43 -3.01 3.36 -17.88
N GLN A 44 -3.81 3.77 -18.86
CA GLN A 44 -3.78 5.15 -19.36
C GLN A 44 -4.07 6.15 -18.25
N ARG A 45 -5.09 5.91 -17.43
CA ARG A 45 -5.46 6.76 -16.29
C ARG A 45 -4.33 6.90 -15.29
N VAL A 46 -3.67 5.78 -14.94
CA VAL A 46 -2.55 5.79 -13.99
C VAL A 46 -1.34 6.47 -14.60
N LEU A 47 -1.02 6.22 -15.88
CA LEU A 47 0.05 6.89 -16.61
C LEU A 47 -0.15 8.42 -16.64
N ASP A 48 -1.37 8.87 -16.93
CA ASP A 48 -1.66 10.31 -16.93
C ASP A 48 -1.52 10.93 -15.55
N THR A 49 -1.87 10.20 -14.49
CA THR A 49 -1.77 10.69 -13.11
C THR A 49 -0.32 10.82 -12.64
N ILE A 50 0.59 9.95 -13.10
CA ILE A 50 2.00 9.97 -12.67
C ILE A 50 2.89 10.93 -13.46
N LYS A 51 2.42 11.50 -14.57
CA LYS A 51 3.21 12.41 -15.40
C LYS A 51 3.70 13.65 -14.66
N ASP A 52 2.89 14.16 -13.74
CA ASP A 52 3.15 15.36 -12.95
C ASP A 52 3.42 15.04 -11.46
N ALA A 53 3.73 13.78 -11.14
CA ALA A 53 4.06 13.35 -9.80
C ALA A 53 5.53 13.66 -9.45
N ASP A 54 5.77 14.10 -8.21
CA ASP A 54 7.12 14.16 -7.64
C ASP A 54 7.56 12.78 -7.10
N ASN A 55 6.60 12.04 -6.53
CA ASN A 55 6.85 10.72 -5.95
C ASN A 55 5.76 9.73 -6.38
N VAL A 56 6.17 8.51 -6.69
CA VAL A 56 5.29 7.38 -6.99
C VAL A 56 5.61 6.23 -6.05
N VAL A 57 4.58 5.76 -5.34
CA VAL A 57 4.68 4.67 -4.36
C VAL A 57 3.90 3.47 -4.89
N PHE A 58 4.59 2.40 -5.25
CA PHE A 58 3.97 1.14 -5.62
C PHE A 58 3.65 0.33 -4.37
N SER A 59 2.36 0.08 -4.11
CA SER A 59 1.90 -0.82 -3.05
C SER A 59 1.31 -2.08 -3.68
N LEU A 60 1.99 -3.22 -3.50
CA LEU A 60 1.64 -4.43 -4.20
C LEU A 60 1.79 -5.69 -3.32
N PRO A 61 0.96 -6.71 -3.56
CA PRO A 61 1.16 -8.03 -2.97
C PRO A 61 2.20 -8.82 -3.77
N LEU A 62 2.95 -9.66 -3.07
CA LEU A 62 3.78 -10.69 -3.68
C LEU A 62 2.91 -11.90 -4.03
N TYR A 63 2.98 -12.37 -5.27
CA TYR A 63 2.33 -13.59 -5.74
C TYR A 63 3.36 -14.50 -6.38
N ILE A 64 3.53 -15.71 -5.79
CA ILE A 64 4.49 -16.70 -6.31
C ILE A 64 5.85 -16.04 -6.58
N ASP A 65 6.42 -15.42 -5.55
CA ASP A 65 7.73 -14.73 -5.57
C ASP A 65 7.89 -13.62 -6.60
N CYS A 66 6.77 -13.11 -7.15
CA CYS A 66 6.77 -12.05 -8.15
C CYS A 66 5.66 -11.03 -7.92
N LEU A 67 5.71 -9.93 -8.69
CA LEU A 67 4.63 -8.94 -8.74
C LEU A 67 3.42 -9.49 -9.51
N PRO A 68 2.21 -8.95 -9.29
CA PRO A 68 1.02 -9.36 -10.04
C PRO A 68 1.20 -9.17 -11.54
N SER A 69 0.72 -10.14 -12.33
CA SER A 69 0.98 -10.25 -13.78
C SER A 69 0.63 -9.00 -14.59
N HIS A 70 -0.38 -8.23 -14.18
CA HIS A 70 -0.79 -6.99 -14.84
C HIS A 70 0.15 -5.81 -14.58
N VAL A 71 1.04 -5.89 -13.57
CA VAL A 71 1.96 -4.80 -13.24
C VAL A 71 3.14 -4.75 -14.20
N LEU A 72 3.68 -5.88 -14.61
CA LEU A 72 4.86 -5.92 -15.48
C LEU A 72 4.63 -5.25 -16.86
N PRO A 73 3.52 -5.51 -17.55
CA PRO A 73 3.21 -4.77 -18.79
C PRO A 73 3.02 -3.26 -18.54
N PHE A 74 2.39 -2.88 -17.41
CA PHE A 74 2.25 -1.47 -17.03
C PHE A 74 3.62 -0.80 -16.86
N LEU A 75 4.57 -1.46 -16.18
CA LEU A 75 5.93 -0.91 -16.01
C LEU A 75 6.62 -0.67 -17.35
N LYS A 76 6.40 -1.54 -18.37
CA LYS A 76 6.93 -1.32 -19.73
C LYS A 76 6.32 -0.09 -20.40
N GLU A 77 5.01 0.09 -20.31
CA GLU A 77 4.34 1.27 -20.85
C GLU A 77 4.78 2.55 -20.12
N ALA A 78 4.92 2.49 -18.79
CA ALA A 78 5.43 3.60 -17.98
C ALA A 78 6.90 3.95 -18.33
N GLU A 79 7.75 2.94 -18.57
CA GLU A 79 9.14 3.16 -19.02
C GLU A 79 9.18 3.92 -20.36
N THR A 80 8.37 3.49 -21.32
CA THR A 80 8.25 4.16 -22.62
C THR A 80 7.78 5.60 -22.46
N MET A 81 6.71 5.82 -21.71
CA MET A 81 6.14 7.14 -21.44
C MET A 81 7.16 8.07 -20.77
N CYS A 82 7.91 7.58 -19.78
CA CYS A 82 8.93 8.41 -19.10
C CYS A 82 10.05 8.82 -20.05
N LYS A 83 10.52 7.90 -20.90
CA LYS A 83 11.57 8.19 -21.89
C LYS A 83 11.14 9.19 -22.95
N GLU A 84 9.95 9.00 -23.51
CA GLU A 84 9.42 9.83 -24.61
C GLU A 84 9.07 11.24 -24.13
N ASN A 85 8.54 11.39 -22.93
CA ASN A 85 8.07 12.67 -22.42
C ASN A 85 9.05 13.34 -21.44
N GLY A 86 10.21 12.73 -21.15
CA GLY A 86 11.18 13.27 -20.21
C GLY A 86 10.68 13.35 -18.76
N VAL A 87 9.68 12.55 -18.41
CA VAL A 87 9.04 12.55 -17.08
C VAL A 87 10.02 12.01 -16.04
N LYS A 88 10.08 12.67 -14.89
CA LYS A 88 10.94 12.30 -13.76
C LYS A 88 10.18 12.31 -12.45
N PHE A 89 10.32 11.26 -11.67
CA PHE A 89 9.80 11.17 -10.31
C PHE A 89 10.63 10.19 -9.48
N ASN A 90 10.50 10.25 -8.17
CA ASN A 90 11.10 9.30 -7.25
C ASN A 90 10.19 8.06 -7.11
N VAL A 91 10.79 6.88 -7.15
CA VAL A 91 10.08 5.60 -7.03
C VAL A 91 10.31 5.00 -5.65
N TYR A 92 9.22 4.68 -4.97
CA TYR A 92 9.18 3.95 -3.70
C TYR A 92 8.31 2.71 -3.84
N SER A 93 8.50 1.72 -2.96
CA SER A 93 7.63 0.56 -2.97
C SER A 93 7.34 0.02 -1.57
N ILE A 94 6.13 -0.52 -1.40
CA ILE A 94 5.76 -1.36 -0.27
C ILE A 94 5.18 -2.66 -0.81
N ILE A 95 5.82 -3.75 -0.45
CA ILE A 95 5.46 -5.09 -0.90
C ILE A 95 5.01 -5.87 0.30
N ASN A 96 3.79 -6.38 0.27
CA ASN A 96 3.29 -7.28 1.30
C ASN A 96 3.26 -8.72 0.77
N ASN A 97 3.74 -9.65 1.56
CA ASN A 97 3.75 -11.07 1.23
C ASN A 97 3.04 -11.92 2.30
N GLY A 98 2.75 -13.17 1.97
CA GLY A 98 2.12 -14.12 2.88
C GLY A 98 3.12 -14.88 3.76
N PHE A 99 4.42 -14.75 3.51
CA PHE A 99 5.47 -15.36 4.31
C PHE A 99 5.70 -14.57 5.59
N ILE A 100 6.37 -15.16 6.57
CA ILE A 100 6.71 -14.49 7.82
C ILE A 100 7.77 -13.41 7.56
N GLU A 101 8.73 -13.70 6.66
CA GLU A 101 9.88 -12.84 6.40
C GLU A 101 9.61 -11.83 5.27
N GLY A 102 9.96 -10.58 5.51
CA GLY A 102 9.85 -9.51 4.51
C GLY A 102 10.87 -9.63 3.37
N CYS A 103 12.00 -10.34 3.59
CA CYS A 103 13.08 -10.52 2.61
C CYS A 103 12.62 -11.26 1.34
N GLN A 104 11.56 -12.07 1.41
CA GLN A 104 10.94 -12.71 0.24
C GLN A 104 10.47 -11.69 -0.82
N SER A 105 10.37 -10.43 -0.47
CA SER A 105 10.00 -9.35 -1.40
C SER A 105 11.18 -8.82 -2.23
N GLU A 106 12.41 -9.26 -1.97
CA GLU A 106 13.62 -8.75 -2.62
C GLU A 106 13.61 -8.87 -4.17
N PRO A 107 13.13 -9.97 -4.79
CA PRO A 107 13.07 -10.07 -6.23
C PRO A 107 12.22 -8.96 -6.86
N VAL A 108 11.11 -8.60 -6.24
CA VAL A 108 10.23 -7.52 -6.71
C VAL A 108 10.88 -6.14 -6.53
N LEU A 109 11.62 -5.92 -5.43
CA LEU A 109 12.39 -4.69 -5.24
C LEU A 109 13.43 -4.51 -6.36
N ARG A 110 14.11 -5.59 -6.76
CA ARG A 110 15.06 -5.57 -7.88
C ARG A 110 14.37 -5.25 -9.21
N ILE A 111 13.18 -5.80 -9.45
CA ILE A 111 12.40 -5.48 -10.68
C ILE A 111 12.07 -3.99 -10.72
N LEU A 112 11.59 -3.41 -9.62
CA LEU A 112 11.25 -1.98 -9.56
C LEU A 112 12.48 -1.09 -9.65
N LYS A 113 13.61 -1.50 -9.05
CA LYS A 113 14.89 -0.80 -9.24
C LYS A 113 15.33 -0.82 -10.70
N ASN A 114 15.34 -1.98 -11.34
CA ASN A 114 15.72 -2.12 -12.76
C ASN A 114 14.77 -1.31 -13.68
N PHE A 115 13.47 -1.30 -13.39
CA PHE A 115 12.51 -0.44 -14.08
C PHE A 115 12.89 1.04 -13.94
N SER A 116 13.19 1.49 -12.72
CA SER A 116 13.56 2.88 -12.45
C SER A 116 14.83 3.27 -13.19
N ASP A 117 15.88 2.43 -13.13
CA ASP A 117 17.15 2.65 -13.80
C ASP A 117 16.94 2.77 -15.33
N ARG A 118 16.13 1.89 -15.93
CA ARG A 118 15.84 1.90 -17.36
C ARG A 118 14.98 3.07 -17.80
N ALA A 119 14.02 3.48 -16.97
CA ALA A 119 13.16 4.63 -17.24
C ALA A 119 13.86 5.97 -16.93
N GLY A 120 15.08 5.96 -16.41
CA GLY A 120 15.82 7.14 -15.98
C GLY A 120 15.20 7.85 -14.78
N LEU A 121 14.54 7.08 -13.89
CA LEU A 121 13.92 7.53 -12.65
C LEU A 121 14.83 7.25 -11.45
N THR A 122 14.53 7.85 -10.30
CA THR A 122 15.29 7.61 -9.07
C THR A 122 14.54 6.58 -8.21
N PHE A 123 15.15 5.39 -8.00
CA PHE A 123 14.64 4.43 -7.04
C PHE A 123 15.13 4.78 -5.64
N CYS A 124 14.21 5.20 -4.77
CA CYS A 124 14.51 5.62 -3.40
C CYS A 124 14.37 4.48 -2.37
N GLY A 125 14.07 3.28 -2.83
CA GLY A 125 13.99 2.11 -1.98
C GLY A 125 12.58 1.57 -1.80
N GLY A 126 12.48 0.50 -1.02
CA GLY A 126 11.22 -0.14 -0.72
C GLY A 126 11.29 -1.01 0.52
N ILE A 127 10.13 -1.40 1.03
CA ILE A 127 9.96 -2.21 2.22
C ILE A 127 9.18 -3.48 1.86
N GLY A 128 9.74 -4.64 2.24
CA GLY A 128 9.05 -5.92 2.25
C GLY A 128 8.40 -6.17 3.61
N ILE A 129 7.10 -6.41 3.63
CA ILE A 129 6.33 -6.69 4.85
C ILE A 129 5.83 -8.12 4.78
N GLY A 130 6.34 -8.95 5.71
CA GLY A 130 5.86 -10.31 5.91
C GLY A 130 4.50 -10.34 6.61
N GLY A 131 3.84 -11.48 6.61
CA GLY A 131 2.57 -11.68 7.32
C GLY A 131 1.40 -10.88 6.74
N GLY A 132 1.41 -10.53 5.47
CA GLY A 132 0.38 -9.68 4.84
C GLY A 132 -1.05 -10.19 5.01
N VAL A 133 -1.25 -11.51 5.18
CA VAL A 133 -2.55 -12.10 5.51
C VAL A 133 -2.94 -11.73 6.95
N MET A 134 -1.98 -11.76 7.87
CA MET A 134 -2.20 -11.44 9.29
C MET A 134 -2.59 -9.98 9.50
N LEU A 135 -2.15 -9.05 8.65
CA LEU A 135 -2.54 -7.63 8.72
C LEU A 135 -4.07 -7.46 8.66
N ASN A 136 -4.75 -8.24 7.82
CA ASN A 136 -6.21 -8.18 7.74
C ASN A 136 -6.88 -8.82 8.97
N VAL A 137 -6.32 -9.91 9.48
CA VAL A 137 -6.83 -10.58 10.69
C VAL A 137 -6.66 -9.65 11.90
N THR A 138 -5.49 -9.08 12.10
CA THR A 138 -5.20 -8.14 13.19
C THR A 138 -6.13 -6.92 13.15
N ARG A 139 -6.39 -6.39 11.95
CA ARG A 139 -7.34 -5.27 11.77
C ARG A 139 -8.75 -5.64 12.21
N ILE A 140 -9.24 -6.83 11.83
CA ILE A 140 -10.58 -7.31 12.22
C ILE A 140 -10.63 -7.51 13.73
N MET A 141 -9.62 -8.15 14.30
CA MET A 141 -9.54 -8.36 15.76
C MET A 141 -9.52 -7.04 16.52
N PHE A 142 -8.79 -6.05 16.05
CA PHE A 142 -8.75 -4.71 16.67
C PHE A 142 -10.12 -4.02 16.64
N LEU A 143 -10.84 -4.11 15.52
CA LEU A 143 -12.20 -3.57 15.42
C LEU A 143 -13.17 -4.28 16.36
N VAL A 144 -13.10 -5.61 16.46
CA VAL A 144 -13.92 -6.41 17.39
C VAL A 144 -13.60 -6.01 18.83
N GLN A 145 -12.35 -5.81 19.17
CA GLN A 145 -11.93 -5.39 20.52
C GLN A 145 -12.44 -3.99 20.89
N ILE A 146 -12.44 -3.04 19.94
CA ILE A 146 -13.04 -1.73 20.14
C ILE A 146 -14.54 -1.85 20.40
N VAL A 147 -15.26 -2.67 19.62
CA VAL A 147 -16.71 -2.90 19.81
C VAL A 147 -17.00 -3.50 21.21
N ILE A 148 -16.24 -4.52 21.62
CA ILE A 148 -16.37 -5.13 22.94
C ILE A 148 -16.08 -4.09 24.05
N PHE A 149 -15.05 -3.26 23.89
CA PHE A 149 -14.72 -2.21 24.84
C PHE A 149 -15.87 -1.19 25.00
N VAL A 150 -16.42 -0.71 23.87
CA VAL A 150 -17.55 0.22 23.89
C VAL A 150 -18.78 -0.39 24.52
N LEU A 151 -19.09 -1.67 24.20
CA LEU A 151 -20.20 -2.40 24.78
C LEU A 151 -20.05 -2.54 26.32
N ASN A 152 -18.87 -2.90 26.79
CA ASN A 152 -18.58 -2.97 28.22
C ASN A 152 -18.70 -1.63 28.92
N LEU A 153 -18.27 -0.54 28.26
CA LEU A 153 -18.41 0.82 28.79
C LEU A 153 -19.88 1.22 28.93
N VAL A 154 -20.70 0.92 27.93
CA VAL A 154 -22.16 1.18 27.95
C VAL A 154 -22.85 0.34 29.03
N LEU A 155 -22.55 -0.94 29.13
CA LEU A 155 -23.13 -1.84 30.15
C LEU A 155 -22.75 -1.39 31.57
N ASN A 156 -21.50 -1.00 31.77
CA ASN A 156 -21.03 -0.48 33.06
C ASN A 156 -21.71 0.83 33.44
N PHE A 157 -21.94 1.71 32.45
CA PHE A 157 -22.70 2.95 32.66
C PHE A 157 -24.15 2.68 33.06
N ILE A 158 -24.81 1.70 32.42
CA ILE A 158 -26.19 1.31 32.74
C ILE A 158 -26.30 0.68 34.13
N GLN A 159 -25.33 -0.13 34.55
CA GLN A 159 -25.37 -0.87 35.81
C GLN A 159 -24.92 -0.03 37.04
N ASN A 160 -23.91 0.81 36.88
CA ASN A 160 -23.19 1.45 38.01
C ASN A 160 -23.17 2.99 37.97
N GLY A 161 -23.82 3.62 36.97
CA GLY A 161 -23.64 5.05 36.72
C GLY A 161 -22.21 5.37 36.26
N PHE A 162 -21.75 6.61 36.45
CA PHE A 162 -20.46 7.09 35.94
C PHE A 162 -19.28 6.54 36.76
N VAL A 163 -18.93 5.27 36.63
CA VAL A 163 -17.71 4.70 37.19
C VAL A 163 -16.78 4.34 36.04
N PHE A 164 -15.63 5.05 35.94
CA PHE A 164 -14.58 4.71 34.99
C PHE A 164 -14.07 3.28 35.26
N PRO A 165 -14.05 2.36 34.30
CA PRO A 165 -13.45 1.04 34.49
C PRO A 165 -11.92 1.21 34.55
N VAL A 166 -11.38 1.35 35.74
CA VAL A 166 -9.94 1.31 36.00
C VAL A 166 -9.51 -0.15 36.02
N GLY A 167 -9.40 -0.79 34.88
CA GLY A 167 -9.01 -2.21 34.93
C GLY A 167 -8.89 -2.95 33.60
N LEU A 168 -8.79 -2.26 32.45
CA LEU A 168 -8.61 -2.97 31.16
C LEU A 168 -7.41 -2.42 30.37
N VAL A 169 -6.26 -2.33 31.09
CA VAL A 169 -4.95 -2.15 30.45
C VAL A 169 -4.04 -3.23 31.01
N LEU A 170 -4.19 -4.43 30.49
CA LEU A 170 -3.19 -5.51 30.51
C LEU A 170 -3.29 -6.29 29.21
#